data_2f05492927f05356d5109ee6024130ec
#
_entry.id   2f05492927f05356d5109ee6024130ec
#
_cell.length_a   1.000
_cell.length_b   1.000
_cell.length_c   1.000
_cell.angle_alpha   90.00
_cell.angle_beta   90.00
_cell.angle_gamma   90.00
#
_symmetry.space_group_name_H-M   'P 1'
#
loop_
_entity.id
_entity.type
_entity.pdbx_description
1 polymer ?
#
loop_
_entity_poly.entity_id
_entity_poly.type
_entity_poly.pdbx_seq_one_letter_code
_entity_poly.pdbx_strand_id
1 'polypeptide(L)'
;MPVDNKRIPGPEITQPVVLREEKRLRKPLISREGLRQDGRKEDELRPMFLRSGVVSQARGSAYIEMRRTKVTCAVYGPRESSRQQEFSQKGKLTCEFKFAPFSCWQRRQHMQDSEEKEFSSFVVQALESAVCLEKFPKAQIDIYITVLENDGNALSAGIICASLALGEAGIEMYDLVSSCSLIQKGSTSLMDPTFLEGVSPEVDGRVTVAFLPTLNIVSGLLQDGELAHDQAVKAVKSCMEGCARIYPVLQESLVQAVKRTMKSKQQDAS
;
A
#
# COMPACT_ATOMS: atom_id res chain seq x y z
N MET A 1 17.57 -9.12 -23.88
CA MET A 1 17.50 -7.74 -24.39
C MET A 1 18.91 -7.21 -24.52
N PRO A 2 19.24 -6.45 -25.56
CA PRO A 2 20.55 -5.84 -25.67
C PRO A 2 20.75 -4.86 -24.52
N VAL A 3 21.90 -4.96 -23.84
CA VAL A 3 22.26 -4.06 -22.74
C VAL A 3 22.52 -2.69 -23.37
N ASP A 4 21.82 -1.66 -22.89
CA ASP A 4 22.04 -0.29 -23.34
C ASP A 4 23.31 0.27 -22.68
N ASN A 5 24.43 0.13 -23.38
CA ASN A 5 25.74 0.62 -22.91
C ASN A 5 25.89 2.15 -22.90
N LYS A 6 24.88 2.88 -23.45
CA LYS A 6 24.86 4.36 -23.44
C LYS A 6 24.20 4.95 -22.22
N ARG A 7 23.50 4.12 -21.46
CA ARG A 7 22.79 4.59 -20.27
C ARG A 7 23.75 4.64 -19.08
N ILE A 8 23.95 5.82 -18.55
CA ILE A 8 24.74 6.00 -17.33
C ILE A 8 23.91 5.46 -16.16
N PRO A 9 24.33 4.37 -15.50
CA PRO A 9 23.64 3.86 -14.34
C PRO A 9 23.70 4.92 -13.23
N GLY A 10 22.58 5.11 -12.54
CA GLY A 10 22.56 5.97 -11.36
C GLY A 10 23.33 5.33 -10.20
N PRO A 11 23.53 6.07 -9.09
CA PRO A 11 24.21 5.53 -7.91
C PRO A 11 23.45 4.31 -7.38
N GLU A 12 24.16 3.29 -6.92
CA GLU A 12 23.58 2.08 -6.34
C GLU A 12 22.83 2.37 -5.03
N ILE A 13 23.34 3.31 -4.24
CA ILE A 13 22.77 3.72 -2.96
C ILE A 13 22.13 5.09 -3.12
N THR A 14 20.84 5.20 -2.87
CA THR A 14 20.04 6.43 -3.02
C THR A 14 19.59 7.03 -1.70
N GLN A 15 20.40 6.89 -0.64
CA GLN A 15 20.09 7.46 0.65
C GLN A 15 20.57 8.90 0.79
N PRO A 16 19.79 9.75 1.47
CA PRO A 16 20.33 10.99 2.03
C PRO A 16 21.52 10.67 2.94
N VAL A 17 22.61 11.44 2.83
CA VAL A 17 23.84 11.26 3.63
C VAL A 17 23.55 11.21 5.14
N VAL A 18 22.56 11.97 5.60
CA VAL A 18 22.11 12.03 7.00
C VAL A 18 21.56 10.69 7.52
N LEU A 19 21.12 9.79 6.64
CA LEU A 19 20.55 8.48 7.01
C LEU A 19 21.56 7.33 6.93
N ARG A 20 22.77 7.58 6.48
CA ARG A 20 23.87 6.60 6.40
C ARG A 20 24.47 6.23 7.77
N GLU A 21 23.68 6.08 8.79
CA GLU A 21 24.20 5.55 10.05
C GLU A 21 24.04 4.03 10.08
N GLU A 22 25.06 3.29 9.65
CA GLU A 22 25.17 1.83 9.82
C GLU A 22 24.93 1.38 11.29
N LYS A 23 25.14 2.29 12.23
CA LYS A 23 24.89 2.08 13.66
C LYS A 23 23.39 1.90 13.97
N ARG A 24 22.47 2.37 13.13
CA ARG A 24 21.02 2.21 13.37
C ARG A 24 20.53 0.77 13.20
N LEU A 25 21.17 0.01 12.32
CA LEU A 25 20.87 -1.40 12.08
C LEU A 25 21.19 -2.32 13.28
N ARG A 26 22.03 -1.85 14.20
CA ARG A 26 22.45 -2.60 15.39
C ARG A 26 21.72 -2.22 16.67
N LYS A 27 20.78 -1.27 16.61
CA LYS A 27 19.97 -0.89 17.78
C LYS A 27 18.89 -1.95 18.02
N PRO A 28 18.58 -2.29 19.28
CA PRO A 28 17.48 -3.18 19.60
C PRO A 28 16.16 -2.58 19.07
N LEU A 29 15.22 -3.44 18.65
CA LEU A 29 13.93 -3.02 18.13
C LEU A 29 13.13 -2.20 19.16
N ILE A 30 13.25 -2.58 20.42
CA ILE A 30 12.56 -1.94 21.53
C ILE A 30 13.60 -1.49 22.55
N SER A 31 13.50 -0.25 23.02
CA SER A 31 14.30 0.32 24.10
C SER A 31 13.91 -0.35 25.44
N ARG A 32 14.76 -0.20 26.46
CA ARG A 32 14.44 -0.61 27.84
C ARG A 32 13.20 0.07 28.40
N GLU A 33 12.78 1.18 27.86
CA GLU A 33 11.59 1.96 28.20
C GLU A 33 10.32 1.50 27.46
N GLY A 34 10.40 0.43 26.66
CA GLY A 34 9.27 -0.08 25.86
C GLY A 34 8.95 0.76 24.62
N LEU A 35 9.86 1.65 24.21
CA LEU A 35 9.68 2.49 23.03
C LEU A 35 10.48 1.93 21.83
N ARG A 36 9.92 2.05 20.64
CA ARG A 36 10.56 1.71 19.37
C ARG A 36 11.66 2.71 19.02
N GLN A 37 12.47 2.42 18.00
CA GLN A 37 13.57 3.31 17.57
C GLN A 37 13.10 4.71 17.16
N ASP A 38 11.87 4.84 16.71
CA ASP A 38 11.24 6.09 16.28
C ASP A 38 10.40 6.78 17.38
N GLY A 39 10.42 6.24 18.60
CA GLY A 39 9.71 6.78 19.77
C GLY A 39 8.25 6.35 19.90
N ARG A 40 7.73 5.51 18.99
CA ARG A 40 6.37 4.96 19.05
C ARG A 40 6.26 3.82 20.06
N LYS A 41 5.04 3.55 20.49
CA LYS A 41 4.66 2.32 21.21
C LYS A 41 4.48 1.16 20.23
N GLU A 42 4.33 -0.04 20.74
CA GLU A 42 4.16 -1.27 19.95
C GLU A 42 2.92 -1.22 19.04
N ASP A 43 1.81 -0.69 19.55
CA ASP A 43 0.50 -0.62 18.85
C ASP A 43 0.28 0.66 18.07
N GLU A 44 1.26 1.55 18.02
CA GLU A 44 1.09 2.88 17.44
C GLU A 44 1.37 2.88 15.94
N LEU A 45 0.38 3.36 15.17
CA LEU A 45 0.51 3.59 13.73
C LEU A 45 1.32 4.88 13.47
N ARG A 46 1.98 4.94 12.32
CA ARG A 46 2.59 6.18 11.84
C ARG A 46 1.53 7.23 11.51
N PRO A 47 1.81 8.53 11.72
CA PRO A 47 0.93 9.58 11.23
C PRO A 47 0.76 9.46 9.73
N MET A 48 -0.49 9.59 9.27
CA MET A 48 -0.92 9.35 7.92
C MET A 48 -1.44 10.64 7.30
N PHE A 49 -0.98 10.96 6.09
CA PHE A 49 -1.55 11.99 5.25
C PHE A 49 -2.09 11.37 3.97
N LEU A 50 -3.33 11.69 3.63
CA LEU A 50 -4.05 11.16 2.48
C LEU A 50 -4.57 12.30 1.62
N ARG A 51 -4.41 12.17 0.32
CA ARG A 51 -4.96 13.11 -0.65
C ARG A 51 -5.41 12.36 -1.90
N SER A 52 -6.63 12.62 -2.32
CA SER A 52 -7.16 12.17 -3.60
C SER A 52 -7.14 13.29 -4.65
N GLY A 53 -7.23 12.94 -5.94
CA GLY A 53 -7.21 13.89 -7.05
C GLY A 53 -5.82 14.45 -7.33
N VAL A 54 -4.79 13.63 -7.28
CA VAL A 54 -3.40 14.09 -7.50
C VAL A 54 -3.00 14.03 -8.97
N VAL A 55 -3.49 13.02 -9.71
CA VAL A 55 -3.18 12.82 -11.14
C VAL A 55 -4.39 13.23 -11.98
N SER A 56 -4.27 14.35 -12.67
CA SER A 56 -5.37 14.95 -13.44
C SER A 56 -5.84 14.12 -14.65
N GLN A 57 -4.99 13.27 -15.20
CA GLN A 57 -5.31 12.43 -16.37
C GLN A 57 -5.90 11.08 -15.98
N ALA A 58 -5.80 10.68 -14.71
CA ALA A 58 -6.41 9.47 -14.21
C ALA A 58 -7.89 9.71 -13.90
N ARG A 59 -8.72 8.66 -14.01
CA ARG A 59 -10.12 8.75 -13.59
C ARG A 59 -10.27 8.91 -12.09
N GLY A 60 -9.41 8.26 -11.34
CA GLY A 60 -9.24 8.45 -9.91
C GLY A 60 -7.78 8.29 -9.54
N SER A 61 -7.34 9.01 -8.54
CA SER A 61 -5.95 8.96 -8.09
C SER A 61 -5.86 9.30 -6.61
N ALA A 62 -4.91 8.69 -5.93
CA ALA A 62 -4.67 8.95 -4.53
C ALA A 62 -3.18 9.04 -4.24
N TYR A 63 -2.86 9.74 -3.19
CA TYR A 63 -1.53 9.83 -2.62
C TYR A 63 -1.61 9.58 -1.13
N ILE A 64 -0.72 8.74 -0.63
CA ILE A 64 -0.57 8.45 0.78
C ILE A 64 0.86 8.74 1.22
N GLU A 65 0.97 9.33 2.39
CA GLU A 65 2.24 9.55 3.06
C GLU A 65 2.13 9.03 4.50
N MET A 66 2.98 8.06 4.83
CA MET A 66 3.13 7.49 6.16
C MET A 66 4.54 7.77 6.64
N ARG A 67 4.76 8.96 7.21
CA ARG A 67 6.10 9.50 7.49
C ARG A 67 6.97 9.58 6.23
N ARG A 68 7.86 8.57 6.06
CA ARG A 68 8.80 8.47 4.92
C ARG A 68 8.34 7.49 3.85
N THR A 69 7.25 6.76 4.07
CA THR A 69 6.67 5.92 3.01
C THR A 69 5.69 6.76 2.22
N LYS A 70 5.97 6.98 0.93
CA LYS A 70 5.15 7.78 0.02
C LYS A 70 4.75 6.94 -1.17
N VAL A 71 3.45 6.83 -1.38
CA VAL A 71 2.89 6.03 -2.46
C VAL A 71 1.85 6.84 -3.22
N THR A 72 1.86 6.74 -4.53
CA THR A 72 0.84 7.30 -5.41
C THR A 72 0.17 6.17 -6.17
N CYS A 73 -1.14 6.30 -6.35
CA CYS A 73 -1.93 5.38 -7.14
C CYS A 73 -2.75 6.15 -8.17
N ALA A 74 -2.85 5.59 -9.38
CA ALA A 74 -3.68 6.09 -10.45
C ALA A 74 -4.54 4.97 -11.01
N VAL A 75 -5.84 5.22 -11.17
CA VAL A 75 -6.83 4.25 -11.66
C VAL A 75 -7.36 4.73 -13.00
N TYR A 76 -7.31 3.83 -13.98
CA TYR A 76 -7.83 4.03 -15.33
C TYR A 76 -8.91 3.00 -15.62
N GLY A 77 -10.03 3.43 -16.15
CA GLY A 77 -11.14 2.57 -16.51
C GLY A 77 -12.44 2.93 -15.80
N PRO A 78 -13.49 2.15 -15.96
CA PRO A 78 -13.58 0.95 -16.80
C PRO A 78 -13.43 1.27 -18.28
N ARG A 79 -12.63 0.47 -19.00
CA ARG A 79 -12.42 0.55 -20.45
C ARG A 79 -12.58 -0.83 -21.09
N GLU A 80 -12.87 -0.87 -22.38
CA GLU A 80 -12.92 -2.14 -23.10
C GLU A 80 -11.58 -2.86 -23.04
N SER A 81 -11.63 -4.17 -22.78
CA SER A 81 -10.44 -5.01 -22.83
C SER A 81 -9.96 -5.13 -24.28
N SER A 82 -8.74 -4.71 -24.56
CA SER A 82 -8.14 -4.75 -25.91
C SER A 82 -7.80 -6.16 -26.41
N ARG A 83 -7.82 -7.16 -25.55
CA ARG A 83 -7.57 -8.55 -25.92
C ARG A 83 -8.90 -9.26 -26.19
N GLN A 84 -9.01 -9.93 -27.34
CA GLN A 84 -10.06 -10.91 -27.60
C GLN A 84 -9.92 -12.06 -26.60
N GLN A 85 -10.48 -11.86 -25.41
CA GLN A 85 -10.61 -12.92 -24.43
C GLN A 85 -12.00 -13.51 -24.52
N GLU A 86 -12.13 -14.77 -24.08
CA GLU A 86 -13.43 -15.43 -23.93
C GLU A 86 -14.40 -14.53 -23.16
N PHE A 87 -15.67 -14.66 -23.47
CA PHE A 87 -16.72 -13.87 -22.85
C PHE A 87 -16.69 -14.06 -21.32
N SER A 88 -16.37 -12.99 -20.61
CA SER A 88 -16.46 -12.96 -19.14
C SER A 88 -17.64 -12.12 -18.71
N GLN A 89 -18.45 -12.66 -17.81
CA GLN A 89 -19.56 -11.92 -17.18
C GLN A 89 -19.05 -10.91 -16.13
N LYS A 90 -17.81 -11.03 -15.69
CA LYS A 90 -17.19 -10.14 -14.71
C LYS A 90 -16.13 -9.27 -15.37
N GLY A 91 -16.02 -8.06 -14.86
CA GLY A 91 -14.91 -7.16 -15.20
C GLY A 91 -13.56 -7.72 -14.76
N LYS A 92 -12.49 -7.24 -15.37
CA LYS A 92 -11.13 -7.61 -15.02
C LYS A 92 -10.45 -6.47 -14.28
N LEU A 93 -9.89 -6.79 -13.13
CA LEU A 93 -9.02 -5.89 -12.38
C LEU A 93 -7.55 -6.25 -12.69
N THR A 94 -6.73 -5.26 -13.02
CA THR A 94 -5.29 -5.43 -13.21
C THR A 94 -4.56 -4.42 -12.34
N CYS A 95 -3.44 -4.82 -11.78
CA CYS A 95 -2.59 -3.94 -10.99
C CYS A 95 -1.15 -4.05 -11.44
N GLU A 96 -0.50 -2.90 -11.54
CA GLU A 96 0.95 -2.80 -11.66
C GLU A 96 1.48 -2.07 -10.43
N PHE A 97 2.16 -2.83 -9.58
CA PHE A 97 2.87 -2.29 -8.43
C PHE A 97 4.32 -2.08 -8.78
N LYS A 98 4.85 -0.89 -8.57
CA LYS A 98 6.21 -0.55 -8.94
C LYS A 98 6.89 0.35 -7.90
N PHE A 99 8.13 0.01 -7.60
CA PHE A 99 8.99 0.90 -6.85
C PHE A 99 9.74 1.84 -7.82
N ALA A 100 9.71 3.15 -7.55
CA ALA A 100 10.57 4.05 -8.29
C ALA A 100 12.05 3.66 -8.06
N PRO A 101 12.93 3.75 -9.06
CA PRO A 101 14.34 3.34 -8.92
C PRO A 101 15.07 3.98 -7.74
N PHE A 102 14.64 5.16 -7.33
CA PHE A 102 15.20 5.94 -6.22
C PHE A 102 14.47 5.76 -4.88
N SER A 103 13.37 4.98 -4.85
CA SER A 103 12.48 4.90 -3.68
C SER A 103 13.05 4.09 -2.51
N CYS A 104 13.92 3.14 -2.80
CA CYS A 104 14.48 2.22 -1.82
C CYS A 104 15.90 2.60 -1.42
N TRP A 105 16.34 2.04 -0.31
CA TRP A 105 17.73 2.17 0.19
C TRP A 105 18.76 1.79 -0.87
N GLN A 106 18.57 0.65 -1.53
CA GLN A 106 19.35 0.26 -2.71
C GLN A 106 18.58 0.65 -3.96
N ARG A 107 19.28 1.21 -4.95
CA ARG A 107 18.66 1.59 -6.21
C ARG A 107 18.12 0.36 -6.92
N ARG A 108 16.81 0.40 -7.24
CA ARG A 108 16.15 -0.66 -8.01
C ARG A 108 16.33 -0.46 -9.52
N GLN A 109 16.27 -1.55 -10.25
CA GLN A 109 16.24 -1.49 -11.71
C GLN A 109 14.89 -0.96 -12.20
N HIS A 110 14.85 -0.51 -13.45
CA HIS A 110 13.60 -0.03 -14.07
C HIS A 110 12.65 -1.16 -14.50
N MET A 111 13.15 -2.39 -14.55
CA MET A 111 12.34 -3.58 -14.86
C MET A 111 11.62 -4.05 -13.59
N GLN A 112 10.42 -4.58 -13.79
CA GLN A 112 9.62 -5.10 -12.68
C GLN A 112 10.26 -6.37 -12.09
N ASP A 113 10.52 -6.33 -10.80
CA ASP A 113 11.09 -7.43 -10.03
C ASP A 113 10.03 -8.49 -9.67
N SER A 114 10.49 -9.65 -9.16
CA SER A 114 9.61 -10.72 -8.69
C SER A 114 8.75 -10.27 -7.51
N GLU A 115 9.30 -9.50 -6.58
CA GLU A 115 8.59 -8.92 -5.44
C GLU A 115 7.47 -7.97 -5.89
N GLU A 116 7.73 -7.11 -6.89
CA GLU A 116 6.72 -6.20 -7.44
C GLU A 116 5.57 -6.95 -8.12
N LYS A 117 5.85 -8.08 -8.76
CA LYS A 117 4.81 -8.94 -9.37
C LYS A 117 3.95 -9.63 -8.32
N GLU A 118 4.57 -10.11 -7.25
CA GLU A 118 3.87 -10.70 -6.11
C GLU A 118 2.96 -9.67 -5.44
N PHE A 119 3.47 -8.47 -5.18
CA PHE A 119 2.68 -7.38 -4.65
C PHE A 119 1.54 -6.97 -5.58
N SER A 120 1.78 -6.92 -6.89
CA SER A 120 0.72 -6.66 -7.88
C SER A 120 -0.40 -7.69 -7.79
N SER A 121 -0.06 -8.98 -7.71
CA SER A 121 -1.02 -10.07 -7.60
C SER A 121 -1.80 -10.01 -6.28
N PHE A 122 -1.11 -9.74 -5.17
CA PHE A 122 -1.76 -9.62 -3.86
C PHE A 122 -2.72 -8.44 -3.78
N VAL A 123 -2.36 -7.29 -4.36
CA VAL A 123 -3.24 -6.11 -4.43
C VAL A 123 -4.50 -6.42 -5.22
N VAL A 124 -4.37 -7.10 -6.37
CA VAL A 124 -5.54 -7.53 -7.16
C VAL A 124 -6.45 -8.42 -6.33
N GLN A 125 -5.90 -9.45 -5.68
CA GLN A 125 -6.66 -10.36 -4.82
C GLN A 125 -7.39 -9.63 -3.69
N ALA A 126 -6.70 -8.69 -3.03
CA ALA A 126 -7.24 -7.92 -1.92
C ALA A 126 -8.40 -6.99 -2.35
N LEU A 127 -8.32 -6.41 -3.55
CA LEU A 127 -9.31 -5.46 -4.07
C LEU A 127 -10.44 -6.13 -4.84
N GLU A 128 -10.22 -7.30 -5.43
CA GLU A 128 -11.22 -8.00 -6.23
C GLU A 128 -12.48 -8.33 -5.42
N SER A 129 -12.31 -8.67 -4.15
CA SER A 129 -13.43 -8.94 -3.24
C SER A 129 -14.22 -7.69 -2.84
N ALA A 130 -13.61 -6.51 -2.97
CA ALA A 130 -14.21 -5.24 -2.59
C ALA A 130 -14.96 -4.55 -3.74
N VAL A 131 -14.54 -4.78 -5.00
CA VAL A 131 -15.09 -4.12 -6.18
C VAL A 131 -16.24 -4.92 -6.78
N CYS A 132 -17.33 -4.23 -7.16
CA CYS A 132 -18.49 -4.84 -7.80
C CYS A 132 -18.22 -5.14 -9.29
N LEU A 133 -17.34 -6.10 -9.57
CA LEU A 133 -16.89 -6.44 -10.95
C LEU A 133 -18.02 -6.95 -11.86
N GLU A 134 -19.11 -7.46 -11.29
CA GLU A 134 -20.27 -7.95 -12.02
C GLU A 134 -21.01 -6.83 -12.77
N LYS A 135 -20.86 -5.57 -12.32
CA LYS A 135 -21.48 -4.41 -12.98
C LYS A 135 -20.71 -3.92 -14.20
N PHE A 136 -19.51 -4.44 -14.42
CA PHE A 136 -18.61 -4.02 -15.50
C PHE A 136 -18.24 -5.20 -16.42
N PRO A 137 -19.21 -5.93 -17.03
CA PRO A 137 -18.88 -7.05 -17.91
C PRO A 137 -18.02 -6.58 -19.08
N LYS A 138 -17.04 -7.36 -19.48
CA LYS A 138 -16.07 -7.06 -20.55
C LYS A 138 -15.21 -5.81 -20.35
N ALA A 139 -15.30 -5.14 -19.22
CA ALA A 139 -14.49 -3.99 -18.92
C ALA A 139 -13.23 -4.38 -18.13
N GLN A 140 -12.19 -3.59 -18.32
CA GLN A 140 -10.94 -3.70 -17.60
C GLN A 140 -10.71 -2.41 -16.79
N ILE A 141 -10.28 -2.60 -15.55
CA ILE A 141 -9.88 -1.52 -14.64
C ILE A 141 -8.40 -1.74 -14.36
N ASP A 142 -7.58 -0.72 -14.66
CA ASP A 142 -6.14 -0.78 -14.46
C ASP A 142 -5.74 0.12 -13.31
N ILE A 143 -5.00 -0.44 -12.38
CA ILE A 143 -4.48 0.23 -11.19
C ILE A 143 -2.96 0.31 -11.32
N TYR A 144 -2.41 1.50 -11.24
CA TYR A 144 -0.97 1.75 -11.25
C TYR A 144 -0.55 2.31 -9.91
N ILE A 145 0.23 1.55 -9.15
CA ILE A 145 0.77 1.94 -7.86
C ILE A 145 2.25 2.21 -8.01
N THR A 146 2.68 3.41 -7.65
CA THR A 146 4.09 3.78 -7.68
C THR A 146 4.54 4.22 -6.29
N VAL A 147 5.53 3.51 -5.75
CA VAL A 147 6.17 3.88 -4.48
C VAL A 147 7.27 4.88 -4.77
N LEU A 148 7.14 6.09 -4.22
CA LEU A 148 8.10 7.18 -4.39
C LEU A 148 9.20 7.17 -3.33
N GLU A 149 8.87 6.79 -2.10
CA GLU A 149 9.81 6.64 -0.99
C GLU A 149 9.34 5.45 -0.13
N ASN A 150 10.25 4.53 0.19
CA ASN A 150 9.95 3.33 0.95
C ASN A 150 10.72 3.32 2.28
N ASP A 151 10.00 3.51 3.36
CA ASP A 151 10.48 3.32 4.74
C ASP A 151 9.70 2.18 5.44
N GLY A 152 9.45 1.10 4.69
CA GLY A 152 8.68 -0.05 5.16
C GLY A 152 7.17 0.10 4.94
N ASN A 153 6.48 -1.05 4.99
CA ASN A 153 5.01 -1.16 4.84
C ASN A 153 4.43 -0.58 3.54
N ALA A 154 5.21 -0.62 2.44
CA ALA A 154 4.79 -0.09 1.15
C ALA A 154 3.57 -0.82 0.56
N LEU A 155 3.44 -2.13 0.81
CA LEU A 155 2.32 -2.93 0.34
C LEU A 155 0.99 -2.48 0.96
N SER A 156 0.94 -2.35 2.29
CA SER A 156 -0.27 -1.83 2.97
C SER A 156 -0.62 -0.42 2.52
N ALA A 157 0.37 0.47 2.42
CA ALA A 157 0.17 1.82 1.91
C ALA A 157 -0.37 1.80 0.48
N GLY A 158 0.12 0.89 -0.38
CA GLY A 158 -0.34 0.69 -1.74
C GLY A 158 -1.80 0.25 -1.83
N ILE A 159 -2.22 -0.71 -0.99
CA ILE A 159 -3.61 -1.19 -0.93
C ILE A 159 -4.55 -0.07 -0.50
N ILE A 160 -4.20 0.67 0.56
CA ILE A 160 -4.98 1.80 1.04
C ILE A 160 -5.11 2.87 -0.05
N CYS A 161 -4.00 3.22 -0.71
CA CYS A 161 -3.97 4.21 -1.77
C CYS A 161 -4.83 3.78 -2.96
N ALA A 162 -4.78 2.50 -3.36
CA ALA A 162 -5.58 1.95 -4.44
C ALA A 162 -7.08 1.95 -4.10
N SER A 163 -7.45 1.60 -2.87
CA SER A 163 -8.83 1.65 -2.38
C SER A 163 -9.42 3.06 -2.48
N LEU A 164 -8.64 4.07 -2.06
CA LEU A 164 -9.04 5.49 -2.18
C LEU A 164 -9.17 5.93 -3.63
N ALA A 165 -8.22 5.54 -4.49
CA ALA A 165 -8.24 5.91 -5.91
C ALA A 165 -9.44 5.29 -6.65
N LEU A 166 -9.82 4.04 -6.31
CA LEU A 166 -11.02 3.39 -6.83
C LEU A 166 -12.29 4.12 -6.39
N GLY A 167 -12.36 4.52 -5.12
CA GLY A 167 -13.49 5.30 -4.60
C GLY A 167 -13.63 6.66 -5.29
N GLU A 168 -12.51 7.36 -5.53
CA GLU A 168 -12.50 8.64 -6.26
C GLU A 168 -12.88 8.46 -7.73
N ALA A 169 -12.44 7.37 -8.38
CA ALA A 169 -12.82 7.04 -9.75
C ALA A 169 -14.32 6.82 -9.94
N GLY A 170 -15.09 6.71 -8.84
CA GLY A 170 -16.51 6.39 -8.86
C GLY A 170 -16.80 4.96 -9.29
N ILE A 171 -15.87 4.04 -9.04
CA ILE A 171 -16.06 2.62 -9.25
C ILE A 171 -16.84 2.06 -8.05
N GLU A 172 -17.92 1.35 -8.33
CA GLU A 172 -18.74 0.81 -7.25
C GLU A 172 -18.02 -0.28 -6.47
N MET A 173 -17.96 -0.09 -5.16
CA MET A 173 -17.34 -0.98 -4.20
C MET A 173 -18.31 -1.35 -3.09
N TYR A 174 -18.17 -2.53 -2.53
CA TYR A 174 -18.92 -2.96 -1.35
C TYR A 174 -18.46 -2.22 -0.10
N ASP A 175 -17.13 -2.03 0.03
CA ASP A 175 -16.51 -1.32 1.15
C ASP A 175 -15.11 -0.84 0.75
N LEU A 176 -14.54 0.09 1.55
CA LEU A 176 -13.15 0.50 1.41
C LEU A 176 -12.23 -0.53 2.04
N VAL A 177 -11.18 -0.90 1.31
CA VAL A 177 -10.16 -1.80 1.82
C VAL A 177 -9.13 -1.01 2.61
N SER A 178 -9.00 -1.35 3.89
CA SER A 178 -7.90 -0.89 4.74
C SER A 178 -6.87 -2.02 4.90
N SER A 179 -5.61 -1.68 5.06
CA SER A 179 -4.55 -2.66 5.23
C SER A 179 -3.58 -2.24 6.34
N CYS A 180 -3.10 -3.21 7.07
CA CYS A 180 -2.10 -3.02 8.11
C CYS A 180 -1.08 -4.17 8.07
N SER A 181 0.19 -3.84 8.31
CA SER A 181 1.25 -4.84 8.48
C SER A 181 1.75 -4.83 9.92
N LEU A 182 2.18 -6.01 10.37
CA LEU A 182 2.74 -6.24 11.68
C LEU A 182 3.96 -7.14 11.55
N ILE A 183 4.99 -6.88 12.36
CA ILE A 183 6.12 -7.79 12.55
C ILE A 183 6.09 -8.38 13.95
N GLN A 184 6.50 -9.65 14.04
CA GLN A 184 6.55 -10.39 15.30
C GLN A 184 8.01 -10.63 15.69
N LYS A 185 8.31 -10.40 16.97
CA LYS A 185 9.58 -10.76 17.60
C LYS A 185 9.29 -11.47 18.92
N GLY A 186 9.49 -12.78 19.00
CA GLY A 186 9.13 -13.55 20.18
C GLY A 186 7.67 -13.33 20.57
N SER A 187 7.45 -12.80 21.76
CA SER A 187 6.12 -12.48 22.29
C SER A 187 5.61 -11.09 21.90
N THR A 188 6.47 -10.22 21.35
CA THR A 188 6.15 -8.82 21.07
C THR A 188 5.76 -8.62 19.62
N SER A 189 4.68 -7.90 19.37
CA SER A 189 4.17 -7.56 18.05
C SER A 189 4.28 -6.06 17.81
N LEU A 190 4.89 -5.66 16.69
CA LEU A 190 5.08 -4.26 16.31
C LEU A 190 4.21 -3.94 15.11
N MET A 191 3.24 -3.06 15.30
CA MET A 191 2.32 -2.61 14.25
C MET A 191 2.98 -1.55 13.38
N ASP A 192 2.72 -1.59 12.08
CA ASP A 192 3.23 -0.65 11.07
C ASP A 192 4.75 -0.47 11.14
N PRO A 193 5.53 -1.51 10.78
CA PRO A 193 6.98 -1.50 10.89
C PRO A 193 7.64 -0.54 9.92
N THR A 194 8.72 0.08 10.37
CA THR A 194 9.66 0.82 9.52
C THR A 194 10.58 -0.14 8.75
N PHE A 195 11.25 0.37 7.72
CA PHE A 195 12.21 -0.43 6.95
C PHE A 195 13.30 -1.03 7.84
N LEU A 196 13.84 -0.23 8.76
CA LEU A 196 14.90 -0.69 9.69
C LEU A 196 14.43 -1.80 10.62
N GLU A 197 13.18 -1.73 11.07
CA GLU A 197 12.59 -2.78 11.91
C GLU A 197 12.34 -4.05 11.09
N GLY A 198 11.86 -3.91 9.85
CA GLY A 198 11.58 -5.04 8.97
C GLY A 198 12.81 -5.82 8.48
N VAL A 199 13.98 -5.17 8.41
CA VAL A 199 15.27 -5.80 8.01
C VAL A 199 16.02 -6.34 9.22
N SER A 200 15.56 -6.09 10.43
CA SER A 200 16.24 -6.58 11.64
C SER A 200 16.27 -8.13 11.67
N PRO A 201 17.45 -8.73 11.95
CA PRO A 201 17.56 -10.19 12.07
C PRO A 201 16.80 -10.78 13.27
N GLU A 202 16.24 -9.93 14.12
CA GLU A 202 15.49 -10.33 15.32
C GLU A 202 14.00 -10.57 15.03
N VAL A 203 13.55 -10.36 13.78
CA VAL A 203 12.16 -10.57 13.37
C VAL A 203 11.91 -12.02 13.02
N ASP A 204 10.94 -12.64 13.69
CA ASP A 204 10.55 -14.03 13.44
C ASP A 204 9.63 -14.15 12.21
N GLY A 205 8.74 -13.17 12.03
CA GLY A 205 7.83 -13.15 10.89
C GLY A 205 7.09 -11.84 10.73
N ARG A 206 6.48 -11.69 9.55
CA ARG A 206 5.66 -10.54 9.16
C ARG A 206 4.28 -11.02 8.75
N VAL A 207 3.27 -10.24 9.12
CA VAL A 207 1.88 -10.45 8.71
C VAL A 207 1.35 -9.16 8.11
N THR A 208 0.77 -9.25 6.92
CA THR A 208 0.05 -8.13 6.27
C THR A 208 -1.38 -8.57 6.03
N VAL A 209 -2.32 -7.78 6.50
CA VAL A 209 -3.75 -8.03 6.38
C VAL A 209 -4.39 -6.92 5.57
N ALA A 210 -5.22 -7.30 4.59
CA ALA A 210 -6.17 -6.42 3.93
C ALA A 210 -7.57 -6.76 4.46
N PHE A 211 -8.31 -5.76 4.91
CA PHE A 211 -9.53 -5.92 5.67
C PHE A 211 -10.61 -4.94 5.20
N LEU A 212 -11.85 -5.42 5.16
CA LEU A 212 -13.07 -4.67 4.87
C LEU A 212 -13.80 -4.42 6.19
N PRO A 213 -13.64 -3.25 6.83
CA PRO A 213 -14.11 -3.05 8.20
C PRO A 213 -15.62 -3.11 8.35
N THR A 214 -16.39 -2.57 7.39
CA THR A 214 -17.87 -2.58 7.47
C THR A 214 -18.44 -3.98 7.34
N LEU A 215 -17.84 -4.82 6.49
CA LEU A 215 -18.26 -6.19 6.28
C LEU A 215 -17.64 -7.18 7.28
N ASN A 216 -16.61 -6.73 8.01
CA ASN A 216 -15.82 -7.57 8.91
C ASN A 216 -15.21 -8.80 8.22
N ILE A 217 -14.69 -8.60 7.00
CA ILE A 217 -14.12 -9.66 6.15
C ILE A 217 -12.65 -9.36 5.86
N VAL A 218 -11.79 -10.36 6.03
CA VAL A 218 -10.40 -10.31 5.59
C VAL A 218 -10.37 -10.63 4.10
N SER A 219 -9.94 -9.68 3.28
CA SER A 219 -9.84 -9.84 1.82
C SER A 219 -8.51 -10.42 1.37
N GLY A 220 -7.46 -10.20 2.13
CA GLY A 220 -6.13 -10.73 1.84
C GLY A 220 -5.29 -10.91 3.10
N LEU A 221 -4.53 -11.99 3.15
CA LEU A 221 -3.58 -12.30 4.22
C LEU A 221 -2.27 -12.75 3.59
N LEU A 222 -1.20 -12.05 3.90
CA LEU A 222 0.17 -12.39 3.52
C LEU A 222 0.98 -12.60 4.79
N GLN A 223 1.60 -13.75 4.92
CA GLN A 223 2.48 -14.09 6.04
C GLN A 223 3.84 -14.51 5.50
N ASP A 224 4.88 -13.91 6.04
CA ASP A 224 6.28 -14.26 5.81
C ASP A 224 6.93 -14.67 7.13
N GLY A 225 7.86 -15.65 7.07
CA GLY A 225 8.61 -16.12 8.24
C GLY A 225 7.90 -17.21 9.05
N GLU A 226 8.46 -17.55 10.19
CA GLU A 226 8.01 -18.62 11.06
C GLU A 226 7.27 -18.06 12.28
N LEU A 227 5.96 -18.30 12.34
CA LEU A 227 5.11 -17.87 13.46
C LEU A 227 4.40 -19.07 14.08
N ALA A 228 4.39 -19.13 15.42
CA ALA A 228 3.54 -20.09 16.10
C ALA A 228 2.06 -19.76 15.85
N HIS A 229 1.21 -20.78 15.78
CA HIS A 229 -0.22 -20.62 15.47
C HIS A 229 -0.90 -19.55 16.34
N ASP A 230 -0.70 -19.59 17.66
CA ASP A 230 -1.33 -18.66 18.60
C ASP A 230 -0.83 -17.22 18.39
N GLN A 231 0.42 -17.04 17.99
CA GLN A 231 1.01 -15.75 17.66
C GLN A 231 0.45 -15.22 16.34
N ALA A 232 0.33 -16.06 15.32
CA ALA A 232 -0.25 -15.68 14.03
C ALA A 232 -1.70 -15.21 14.18
N VAL A 233 -2.53 -15.94 14.96
CA VAL A 233 -3.91 -15.53 15.23
C VAL A 233 -4.00 -14.21 15.97
N LYS A 234 -3.14 -13.98 16.96
CA LYS A 234 -3.06 -12.67 17.66
C LYS A 234 -2.62 -11.55 16.73
N ALA A 235 -1.60 -11.81 15.90
CA ALA A 235 -1.10 -10.84 14.93
C ALA A 235 -2.18 -10.41 13.94
N VAL A 236 -2.95 -11.36 13.39
CA VAL A 236 -4.08 -11.06 12.49
C VAL A 236 -5.12 -10.18 13.18
N LYS A 237 -5.52 -10.51 14.43
CA LYS A 237 -6.48 -9.71 15.20
C LYS A 237 -5.97 -8.28 15.44
N SER A 238 -4.70 -8.13 15.82
CA SER A 238 -4.09 -6.81 16.01
C SER A 238 -4.04 -6.01 14.71
N CYS A 239 -3.76 -6.68 13.57
CA CYS A 239 -3.83 -6.02 12.24
C CYS A 239 -5.24 -5.56 11.91
N MET A 240 -6.28 -6.37 12.21
CA MET A 240 -7.68 -5.98 12.00
C MET A 240 -8.06 -4.75 12.83
N GLU A 241 -7.61 -4.67 14.08
CA GLU A 241 -7.79 -3.49 14.94
C GLU A 241 -7.07 -2.27 14.36
N GLY A 242 -5.85 -2.45 13.84
CA GLY A 242 -5.11 -1.40 13.12
C GLY A 242 -5.87 -0.90 11.90
N CYS A 243 -6.41 -1.80 11.09
CA CYS A 243 -7.24 -1.48 9.93
C CYS A 243 -8.50 -0.68 10.33
N ALA A 244 -9.16 -1.06 11.42
CA ALA A 244 -10.32 -0.34 11.93
C ALA A 244 -10.00 1.09 12.38
N ARG A 245 -8.78 1.34 12.88
CA ARG A 245 -8.32 2.70 13.22
C ARG A 245 -8.01 3.55 11.98
N ILE A 246 -7.56 2.93 10.87
CA ILE A 246 -7.25 3.60 9.60
C ILE A 246 -8.52 4.00 8.86
N TYR A 247 -9.57 3.19 8.95
CA TYR A 247 -10.80 3.34 8.16
C TYR A 247 -11.47 4.72 8.25
N PRO A 248 -11.67 5.33 9.44
CA PRO A 248 -12.25 6.67 9.53
C PRO A 248 -11.45 7.74 8.79
N VAL A 249 -10.13 7.62 8.76
CA VAL A 249 -9.24 8.55 8.05
C VAL A 249 -9.46 8.45 6.54
N LEU A 250 -9.66 7.22 6.03
CA LEU A 250 -10.01 7.00 4.61
C LEU A 250 -11.34 7.63 4.24
N GLN A 251 -12.37 7.42 5.07
CA GLN A 251 -13.69 8.01 4.85
C GLN A 251 -13.62 9.55 4.85
N GLU A 252 -12.93 10.14 5.82
CA GLU A 252 -12.76 11.59 5.88
C GLU A 252 -12.04 12.15 4.64
N SER A 253 -11.00 11.47 4.17
CA SER A 253 -10.27 11.87 2.96
C SER A 253 -11.18 11.89 1.72
N LEU A 254 -12.05 10.89 1.52
CA LEU A 254 -13.01 10.86 0.41
C LEU A 254 -14.06 11.95 0.54
N VAL A 255 -14.62 12.17 1.73
CA VAL A 255 -15.58 13.26 1.96
C VAL A 255 -14.97 14.62 1.63
N GLN A 256 -13.71 14.84 2.03
CA GLN A 256 -13.01 16.08 1.69
C GLN A 256 -12.77 16.23 0.18
N ALA A 257 -12.49 15.12 -0.53
CA ALA A 257 -12.34 15.11 -1.97
C ALA A 257 -13.62 15.56 -2.69
N VAL A 258 -14.74 14.94 -2.33
CA VAL A 258 -16.05 15.29 -2.90
C VAL A 258 -16.40 16.76 -2.64
N LYS A 259 -16.15 17.25 -1.41
CA LYS A 259 -16.36 18.67 -1.08
C LYS A 259 -15.51 19.62 -1.92
N ARG A 260 -14.25 19.26 -2.25
CA ARG A 260 -13.39 20.05 -3.14
C ARG A 260 -13.93 20.09 -4.56
N THR A 261 -14.33 18.94 -5.10
CA THR A 261 -14.89 18.82 -6.46
C THR A 261 -16.21 19.58 -6.59
N MET A 262 -17.05 19.58 -5.56
CA MET A 262 -18.29 20.39 -5.57
C MET A 262 -18.02 21.90 -5.57
N LYS A 263 -17.03 22.35 -4.79
CA LYS A 263 -16.65 23.77 -4.74
C LYS A 263 -16.06 24.25 -6.07
N SER A 264 -15.20 23.46 -6.73
CA SER A 264 -14.65 23.83 -8.04
C SER A 264 -15.75 23.96 -9.09
N LYS A 265 -16.69 23.00 -9.16
CA LYS A 265 -17.83 23.08 -10.08
C LYS A 265 -18.76 24.28 -9.84
N GLN A 266 -18.90 24.75 -8.62
CA GLN A 266 -19.67 25.96 -8.29
C GLN A 266 -18.94 27.24 -8.73
N GLN A 267 -17.61 27.26 -8.67
CA GLN A 267 -16.80 28.38 -9.14
C GLN A 267 -16.77 28.50 -10.68
N ASP A 268 -16.76 27.33 -11.37
CA ASP A 268 -16.78 27.30 -12.84
C ASP A 268 -18.16 27.64 -13.42
N ALA A 269 -19.23 27.59 -12.61
CA ALA A 269 -20.61 27.91 -13.01
C ALA A 269 -21.05 29.33 -12.68
N SER A 270 -20.22 30.10 -11.97
CA SER A 270 -20.44 31.55 -11.64
C SER A 270 -19.57 32.46 -12.49
#